data_bc10cfc5055cd9eeb72c13bf60b77ff3
#
_entry.id   bc10cfc5055cd9eeb72c13bf60b77ff3
#
_cell.length_a   1.000
_cell.length_b   1.000
_cell.length_c   1.000
_cell.angle_alpha   90.00
_cell.angle_beta   90.00
_cell.angle_gamma   90.00
#
_symmetry.space_group_name_H-M   'P 1'
#
loop_
_entity.id
_entity.type
_entity.pdbx_description
1 polymer ?
#
loop_
_entity_poly.entity_id
_entity_poly.type
_entity_poly.pdbx_seq_one_letter_code
_entity_poly.pdbx_strand_id
1 'polypeptide(L)'
;MNFLDRNEFNFEPSEKVIEAIRRFDPKDLCFYTRIYDQGKKSVISVRLSEIYHVPEEQVLLTYGGEDMLKNAIHYFLSINSQLTGSEGCADSAAYATPNTTILIPEFSWWYYNRVASECGGTFVMYPLHEKDDTFAYDVDEVIEYTNRVHPRMLLLASPNNPTGNSLTPEEVGRIMENIPSDTMVLIDEAYASFISTDTDYIAPLVNTYSNLIISRTLSKFYGLPGLRCGFGFIGKGHEQFESYVNKYLGYNRFSEAVALAALDSDEHYRHVADDMEWGRQLYKRCLGPLPGFKVYKSVANFILIKYPEEKKEALQQALAAESYKIKFMTDKGLESCVRITLGRKEQTQAVCDIILKICTE
;
A
#
# COMPACT_ATOMS: atom_id res chain seq x y z
N MET A 1 7.45 5.57 -24.66
CA MET A 1 7.61 4.44 -23.71
C MET A 1 6.37 4.35 -22.85
N ASN A 2 5.71 3.20 -22.84
CA ASN A 2 4.55 2.91 -21.97
C ASN A 2 5.06 2.23 -20.69
N PHE A 3 4.94 2.92 -19.54
CA PHE A 3 5.44 2.42 -18.26
C PHE A 3 4.33 1.64 -17.53
N LEU A 4 4.42 0.32 -17.54
CA LEU A 4 3.51 -0.60 -16.86
C LEU A 4 4.25 -1.45 -15.79
N ASP A 5 5.34 -0.93 -15.23
CA ASP A 5 6.27 -1.66 -14.35
C ASP A 5 6.21 -1.23 -12.87
N ARG A 6 5.64 -0.06 -12.53
CA ARG A 6 5.69 0.50 -11.17
C ARG A 6 4.34 0.69 -10.49
N ASN A 7 3.29 0.13 -11.04
CA ASN A 7 1.92 0.31 -10.52
C ASN A 7 1.55 1.82 -10.46
N GLU A 8 1.98 2.58 -11.46
CA GLU A 8 1.61 3.98 -11.65
C GLU A 8 0.26 4.10 -12.35
N PHE A 9 -0.30 5.28 -12.33
CA PHE A 9 -1.62 5.56 -12.90
C PHE A 9 -1.48 5.99 -14.37
N ASN A 10 -1.96 5.17 -15.28
CA ASN A 10 -1.83 5.38 -16.74
C ASN A 10 -3.06 6.07 -17.37
N PHE A 11 -3.86 6.75 -16.56
CA PHE A 11 -5.05 7.49 -16.96
C PHE A 11 -4.85 8.97 -16.71
N GLU A 12 -5.74 9.80 -17.22
CA GLU A 12 -5.71 11.23 -16.94
C GLU A 12 -6.17 11.52 -15.51
N PRO A 13 -5.64 12.56 -14.85
CA PRO A 13 -6.19 13.05 -13.60
C PRO A 13 -7.65 13.51 -13.77
N SER A 14 -8.43 13.53 -12.69
CA SER A 14 -9.79 14.04 -12.75
C SER A 14 -9.82 15.51 -13.13
N GLU A 15 -10.92 15.97 -13.77
CA GLU A 15 -11.06 17.38 -14.17
C GLU A 15 -10.98 18.31 -12.94
N LYS A 16 -11.48 17.89 -11.78
CA LYS A 16 -11.34 18.66 -10.52
C LYS A 16 -9.87 18.86 -10.13
N VAL A 17 -9.05 17.81 -10.30
CA VAL A 17 -7.59 17.89 -10.05
C VAL A 17 -6.93 18.85 -11.05
N ILE A 18 -7.25 18.74 -12.33
CA ILE A 18 -6.72 19.63 -13.39
C ILE A 18 -7.11 21.07 -13.08
N GLU A 19 -8.36 21.30 -12.69
CA GLU A 19 -8.86 22.64 -12.36
C GLU A 19 -8.21 23.21 -11.10
N ALA A 20 -8.01 22.39 -10.05
CA ALA A 20 -7.31 22.81 -8.84
C ALA A 20 -5.89 23.28 -9.15
N ILE A 21 -5.18 22.57 -10.05
CA ILE A 21 -3.85 22.96 -10.52
C ILE A 21 -3.90 24.30 -11.28
N ARG A 22 -4.85 24.48 -12.20
CA ARG A 22 -4.99 25.69 -13.01
C ARG A 22 -5.35 26.93 -12.19
N ARG A 23 -6.15 26.78 -11.14
CA ARG A 23 -6.63 27.87 -10.28
C ARG A 23 -5.70 28.20 -9.12
N PHE A 24 -4.69 27.38 -8.88
CA PHE A 24 -3.79 27.58 -7.75
C PHE A 24 -3.04 28.90 -7.87
N ASP A 25 -3.12 29.76 -6.85
CA ASP A 25 -2.32 31.01 -6.80
C ASP A 25 -0.87 30.67 -6.39
N PRO A 26 0.14 30.92 -7.26
CA PRO A 26 1.53 30.68 -6.91
C PRO A 26 2.00 31.42 -5.64
N LYS A 27 1.36 32.52 -5.25
CA LYS A 27 1.67 33.21 -3.99
C LYS A 27 1.44 32.35 -2.76
N ASP A 28 0.51 31.40 -2.85
CA ASP A 28 0.23 30.49 -1.74
C ASP A 28 1.43 29.58 -1.39
N LEU A 29 2.37 29.39 -2.32
CA LEU A 29 3.63 28.68 -2.03
C LEU A 29 4.56 29.46 -1.10
N CYS A 30 4.37 30.76 -0.96
CA CYS A 30 5.19 31.61 -0.09
C CYS A 30 4.75 31.57 1.39
N PHE A 31 3.66 30.88 1.70
CA PHE A 31 3.09 30.87 3.03
C PHE A 31 2.79 29.44 3.51
N TYR A 32 3.07 29.20 4.78
CA TYR A 32 2.58 27.98 5.44
C TYR A 32 1.05 27.97 5.50
N THR A 33 0.47 26.77 5.59
CA THR A 33 -0.97 26.65 5.92
C THR A 33 -1.25 27.32 7.28
N ARG A 34 -2.47 27.79 7.50
CA ARG A 34 -2.90 28.41 8.76
C ARG A 34 -3.89 27.55 9.52
N ILE A 35 -4.17 26.35 9.05
CA ILE A 35 -5.17 25.47 9.66
C ILE A 35 -4.76 25.03 11.08
N TYR A 36 -3.43 24.95 11.34
CA TYR A 36 -2.92 24.63 12.67
C TYR A 36 -3.23 25.69 13.73
N ASP A 37 -3.45 26.95 13.34
CA ASP A 37 -3.92 28.01 14.25
C ASP A 37 -5.34 27.70 14.80
N GLN A 38 -6.06 26.80 14.14
CA GLN A 38 -7.36 26.28 14.53
C GLN A 38 -7.27 24.90 15.25
N GLY A 39 -6.06 24.47 15.61
CA GLY A 39 -5.83 23.19 16.26
C GLY A 39 -6.00 21.97 15.35
N LYS A 40 -5.84 22.16 14.02
CA LYS A 40 -5.95 21.09 13.03
C LYS A 40 -4.61 20.83 12.34
N LYS A 41 -4.34 19.57 11.93
CA LYS A 41 -3.09 19.18 11.27
C LYS A 41 -3.01 19.71 9.83
N SER A 42 -4.11 19.59 9.08
CA SER A 42 -4.23 20.00 7.69
C SER A 42 -5.69 20.02 7.27
N VAL A 43 -6.03 20.74 6.22
CA VAL A 43 -7.33 20.62 5.56
C VAL A 43 -7.58 19.19 5.04
N ILE A 44 -6.50 18.46 4.71
CA ILE A 44 -6.58 17.05 4.30
C ILE A 44 -7.00 16.18 5.48
N SER A 45 -6.41 16.36 6.69
CA SER A 45 -6.79 15.54 7.85
C SER A 45 -8.23 15.75 8.27
N VAL A 46 -8.72 16.98 8.19
CA VAL A 46 -10.14 17.29 8.43
C VAL A 46 -11.03 16.56 7.42
N ARG A 47 -10.70 16.64 6.12
CA ARG A 47 -11.47 15.96 5.07
C ARG A 47 -11.44 14.45 5.21
N LEU A 48 -10.29 13.87 5.55
CA LEU A 48 -10.15 12.42 5.80
C LEU A 48 -10.95 11.99 7.02
N SER A 49 -10.94 12.77 8.09
CA SER A 49 -11.78 12.54 9.28
C SER A 49 -13.28 12.46 8.93
N GLU A 50 -13.74 13.34 8.04
CA GLU A 50 -15.12 13.32 7.55
C GLU A 50 -15.43 12.08 6.70
N ILE A 51 -14.57 11.75 5.72
CA ILE A 51 -14.77 10.63 4.80
C ILE A 51 -14.73 9.28 5.54
N TYR A 52 -13.79 9.12 6.47
CA TYR A 52 -13.53 7.85 7.14
C TYR A 52 -14.20 7.71 8.50
N HIS A 53 -14.89 8.74 8.97
CA HIS A 53 -15.57 8.77 10.28
C HIS A 53 -14.63 8.46 11.45
N VAL A 54 -13.36 8.84 11.32
CA VAL A 54 -12.31 8.67 12.33
C VAL A 54 -11.98 10.04 12.93
N PRO A 55 -11.85 10.18 14.26
CA PRO A 55 -11.41 11.43 14.86
C PRO A 55 -10.11 11.96 14.26
N GLU A 56 -10.02 13.28 14.08
CA GLU A 56 -8.88 13.93 13.37
C GLU A 56 -7.54 13.64 14.05
N GLU A 57 -7.53 13.49 15.38
CA GLU A 57 -6.35 13.11 16.16
C GLU A 57 -5.82 11.71 15.83
N GLN A 58 -6.65 10.79 15.35
CA GLN A 58 -6.24 9.47 14.89
C GLN A 58 -5.83 9.43 13.41
N VAL A 59 -5.99 10.54 12.68
CA VAL A 59 -5.53 10.65 11.28
C VAL A 59 -4.04 10.98 11.26
N LEU A 60 -3.26 10.16 10.57
CA LEU A 60 -1.84 10.36 10.32
C LEU A 60 -1.65 10.93 8.91
N LEU A 61 -0.74 11.89 8.75
CA LEU A 61 -0.38 12.47 7.46
C LEU A 61 1.11 12.30 7.19
N THR A 62 1.46 11.83 5.99
CA THR A 62 2.84 11.51 5.62
C THR A 62 3.16 11.92 4.17
N TYR A 63 4.44 12.01 3.84
CA TYR A 63 4.90 12.30 2.48
C TYR A 63 4.85 11.04 1.57
N GLY A 64 3.64 10.50 1.39
CA GLY A 64 3.34 9.27 0.67
C GLY A 64 3.30 8.04 1.57
N GLY A 65 2.78 6.91 1.06
CA GLY A 65 2.69 5.66 1.81
C GLY A 65 4.05 5.11 2.26
N GLU A 66 5.09 5.30 1.44
CA GLU A 66 6.47 4.94 1.79
C GLU A 66 6.93 5.61 3.09
N ASP A 67 6.66 6.91 3.27
CA ASP A 67 7.00 7.66 4.47
C ASP A 67 6.22 7.17 5.69
N MET A 68 4.94 6.77 5.51
CA MET A 68 4.15 6.14 6.57
C MET A 68 4.79 4.84 7.05
N LEU A 69 5.11 3.94 6.12
CA LEU A 69 5.72 2.65 6.42
C LEU A 69 7.07 2.84 7.13
N LYS A 70 7.89 3.74 6.61
CA LYS A 70 9.19 4.05 7.20
C LYS A 70 9.07 4.60 8.61
N ASN A 71 8.21 5.57 8.83
CA ASN A 71 7.99 6.15 10.15
C ASN A 71 7.47 5.11 11.15
N ALA A 72 6.50 4.29 10.76
CA ALA A 72 5.95 3.25 11.63
C ALA A 72 7.00 2.20 11.98
N ILE A 73 7.69 1.65 10.98
CA ILE A 73 8.71 0.62 11.20
C ILE A 73 9.88 1.18 12.05
N HIS A 74 10.38 2.37 11.73
CA HIS A 74 11.47 2.99 12.52
C HIS A 74 11.05 3.27 13.95
N TYR A 75 9.87 3.84 14.16
CA TYR A 75 9.42 4.19 15.50
C TYR A 75 9.27 2.96 16.40
N PHE A 76 8.61 1.91 15.92
CA PHE A 76 8.33 0.74 16.74
C PHE A 76 9.48 -0.26 16.84
N LEU A 77 10.38 -0.32 15.84
CA LEU A 77 11.51 -1.25 15.83
C LEU A 77 12.84 -0.65 16.28
N SER A 78 12.98 0.69 16.30
CA SER A 78 14.24 1.32 16.70
C SER A 78 14.59 1.00 18.16
N ILE A 79 15.81 0.57 18.39
CA ILE A 79 16.35 0.30 19.72
C ILE A 79 16.20 1.53 20.65
N ASN A 80 16.37 2.72 20.11
CA ASN A 80 16.28 3.97 20.87
C ASN A 80 14.84 4.32 21.29
N SER A 81 13.81 3.87 20.57
CA SER A 81 12.41 4.14 20.93
C SER A 81 11.98 3.41 22.21
N GLN A 82 12.68 2.35 22.57
CA GLN A 82 12.42 1.59 23.77
C GLN A 82 13.06 2.21 25.04
N LEU A 83 14.02 3.16 24.84
CA LEU A 83 14.68 3.89 25.92
C LEU A 83 13.94 5.15 26.36
N THR A 84 13.02 5.68 25.52
CA THR A 84 12.31 6.93 25.80
C THR A 84 10.97 6.77 26.53
N GLY A 85 10.56 5.53 26.82
CA GLY A 85 9.28 5.20 27.48
C GLY A 85 9.28 5.16 29.00
N SER A 86 10.40 5.53 29.68
CA SER A 86 10.42 5.53 31.16
C SER A 86 11.26 6.67 31.72
N GLU A 87 10.70 7.87 31.77
CA GLU A 87 11.07 8.78 32.86
C GLU A 87 10.45 8.21 34.15
N GLY A 88 11.24 7.50 34.93
CA GLY A 88 10.92 7.20 36.32
C GLY A 88 10.83 5.75 36.74
N CYS A 89 11.79 4.88 36.39
CA CYS A 89 12.07 3.71 37.23
C CYS A 89 13.55 3.29 37.06
N ALA A 90 14.37 3.79 37.97
CA ALA A 90 15.70 3.25 38.21
C ALA A 90 15.53 2.01 39.11
N ASP A 91 15.17 0.89 38.53
CA ASP A 91 15.40 -0.41 39.15
C ASP A 91 15.85 -1.40 38.09
N SER A 92 17.03 -1.94 38.33
CA SER A 92 17.78 -2.88 37.56
C SER A 92 17.05 -4.21 37.38
N ALA A 93 16.08 -4.28 36.47
CA ALA A 93 15.61 -5.53 35.93
C ALA A 93 16.35 -5.79 34.62
N ALA A 94 16.90 -7.00 34.51
CA ALA A 94 17.73 -7.51 33.44
C ALA A 94 17.39 -6.90 32.07
N TYR A 95 18.40 -6.39 31.36
CA TYR A 95 18.34 -5.95 29.95
C TYR A 95 17.86 -7.11 29.07
N ALA A 96 16.55 -7.28 28.96
CA ALA A 96 15.99 -8.07 27.89
C ALA A 96 16.38 -7.37 26.58
N THR A 97 16.98 -8.12 25.65
CA THR A 97 17.27 -7.60 24.32
C THR A 97 15.96 -7.04 23.74
N PRO A 98 15.97 -5.76 23.29
CA PRO A 98 14.76 -5.15 22.76
C PRO A 98 14.17 -6.01 21.64
N ASN A 99 12.87 -6.28 21.66
CA ASN A 99 12.21 -6.95 20.55
C ASN A 99 12.13 -5.99 19.33
N THR A 100 12.98 -6.22 18.34
CA THR A 100 13.09 -5.43 17.12
C THR A 100 12.63 -6.22 15.89
N THR A 101 11.85 -7.29 16.09
CA THR A 101 11.42 -8.17 15.01
C THR A 101 10.12 -7.66 14.37
N ILE A 102 10.10 -7.62 13.04
CA ILE A 102 8.89 -7.46 12.23
C ILE A 102 8.57 -8.78 11.52
N LEU A 103 7.29 -9.15 11.53
CA LEU A 103 6.77 -10.27 10.77
C LEU A 103 6.11 -9.73 9.49
N ILE A 104 6.56 -10.18 8.32
CA ILE A 104 6.14 -9.70 7.00
C ILE A 104 5.67 -10.86 6.11
N PRO A 105 4.76 -10.63 5.13
CA PRO A 105 4.36 -11.70 4.21
C PRO A 105 5.50 -12.05 3.25
N GLU A 106 5.61 -13.33 2.92
CA GLU A 106 6.39 -13.81 1.77
C GLU A 106 5.84 -13.18 0.47
N PHE A 107 6.65 -13.08 -0.57
CA PHE A 107 6.23 -12.44 -1.84
C PHE A 107 5.60 -11.06 -1.65
N SER A 108 6.23 -10.20 -0.86
CA SER A 108 5.74 -8.85 -0.62
C SER A 108 6.71 -7.79 -1.15
N TRP A 109 6.41 -6.54 -0.94
CA TRP A 109 7.27 -5.45 -1.39
C TRP A 109 8.60 -5.47 -0.62
N TRP A 110 9.71 -5.61 -1.35
CA TRP A 110 11.08 -5.69 -0.81
C TRP A 110 11.46 -4.56 0.16
N TYR A 111 10.72 -3.46 0.12
CA TYR A 111 10.98 -2.29 0.95
C TYR A 111 10.75 -2.55 2.44
N TYR A 112 9.85 -3.42 2.82
CA TYR A 112 9.53 -3.70 4.23
C TYR A 112 10.75 -4.25 4.99
N ASN A 113 11.42 -5.25 4.46
CA ASN A 113 12.59 -5.84 5.07
C ASN A 113 13.79 -4.89 5.06
N ARG A 114 13.93 -4.08 4.00
CA ARG A 114 14.99 -3.08 3.93
C ARG A 114 14.84 -2.03 5.02
N VAL A 115 13.66 -1.47 5.22
CA VAL A 115 13.40 -0.45 6.24
C VAL A 115 13.61 -1.02 7.64
N ALA A 116 13.18 -2.27 7.89
CA ALA A 116 13.46 -2.94 9.17
C ALA A 116 14.97 -3.03 9.45
N SER A 117 15.75 -3.42 8.44
CA SER A 117 17.21 -3.51 8.55
C SER A 117 17.88 -2.14 8.73
N GLU A 118 17.37 -1.06 8.12
CA GLU A 118 17.89 0.30 8.25
C GLU A 118 17.85 0.82 9.69
N CYS A 119 16.88 0.40 10.49
CA CYS A 119 16.77 0.79 11.90
C CYS A 119 17.37 -0.22 12.90
N GLY A 120 18.11 -1.22 12.41
CA GLY A 120 18.71 -2.27 13.22
C GLY A 120 17.73 -3.36 13.65
N GLY A 121 16.54 -3.41 13.06
CA GLY A 121 15.55 -4.45 13.27
C GLY A 121 15.85 -5.73 12.49
N THR A 122 15.16 -6.79 12.86
CA THR A 122 15.17 -8.09 12.17
C THR A 122 13.81 -8.35 11.55
N PHE A 123 13.74 -9.22 10.55
CA PHE A 123 12.49 -9.62 9.95
C PHE A 123 12.36 -11.14 9.86
N VAL A 124 11.14 -11.62 9.99
CA VAL A 124 10.73 -13.01 9.74
C VAL A 124 9.60 -12.97 8.71
N MET A 125 9.58 -13.94 7.81
CA MET A 125 8.51 -14.03 6.81
C MET A 125 7.50 -15.10 7.22
N TYR A 126 6.21 -14.82 7.05
CA TYR A 126 5.16 -15.82 7.09
C TYR A 126 4.72 -16.17 5.66
N PRO A 127 4.30 -17.42 5.39
CA PRO A 127 4.04 -17.87 4.05
C PRO A 127 2.79 -17.24 3.43
N LEU A 128 2.81 -17.18 2.12
CA LEU A 128 1.68 -16.83 1.27
C LEU A 128 1.46 -17.99 0.28
N HIS A 129 0.28 -18.59 0.31
CA HIS A 129 0.01 -19.82 -0.43
C HIS A 129 -0.58 -19.56 -1.81
N GLU A 130 0.00 -20.18 -2.83
CA GLU A 130 -0.63 -20.26 -4.13
C GLU A 130 -1.79 -21.26 -4.06
N LYS A 131 -3.03 -20.80 -4.31
CA LYS A 131 -4.24 -21.60 -4.36
C LYS A 131 -4.97 -21.32 -5.67
N ASP A 132 -5.12 -22.33 -6.52
CA ASP A 132 -5.74 -22.18 -7.85
C ASP A 132 -5.15 -21.01 -8.65
N ASP A 133 -5.96 -20.01 -8.99
CA ASP A 133 -5.58 -18.81 -9.74
C ASP A 133 -5.37 -17.58 -8.82
N THR A 134 -5.02 -17.78 -7.55
CA THR A 134 -4.74 -16.70 -6.60
C THR A 134 -3.62 -17.07 -5.64
N PHE A 135 -3.07 -16.07 -4.97
CA PHE A 135 -2.36 -16.23 -3.70
C PHE A 135 -3.31 -15.91 -2.56
N ALA A 136 -3.12 -16.54 -1.40
CA ALA A 136 -3.97 -16.32 -0.24
C ALA A 136 -3.16 -16.32 1.04
N TYR A 137 -3.58 -15.48 1.98
CA TYR A 137 -3.22 -15.61 3.38
C TYR A 137 -3.96 -16.81 3.97
N ASP A 138 -3.27 -17.62 4.76
CA ASP A 138 -3.90 -18.51 5.72
C ASP A 138 -3.95 -17.78 7.05
N VAL A 139 -5.15 -17.35 7.45
CA VAL A 139 -5.34 -16.52 8.65
C VAL A 139 -4.92 -17.25 9.91
N ASP A 140 -5.17 -18.56 10.00
CA ASP A 140 -4.75 -19.37 11.14
C ASP A 140 -3.23 -19.46 11.23
N GLU A 141 -2.57 -19.61 10.09
CA GLU A 141 -1.12 -19.64 10.02
C GLU A 141 -0.48 -18.28 10.35
N VAL A 142 -1.06 -17.17 9.89
CA VAL A 142 -0.62 -15.81 10.29
C VAL A 142 -0.69 -15.63 11.81
N ILE A 143 -1.79 -16.07 12.44
CA ILE A 143 -1.98 -16.05 13.89
C ILE A 143 -0.93 -16.94 14.58
N GLU A 144 -0.74 -18.17 14.10
CA GLU A 144 0.25 -19.10 14.67
C GLU A 144 1.68 -18.53 14.58
N TYR A 145 2.10 -18.01 13.43
CA TYR A 145 3.40 -17.38 13.26
C TYR A 145 3.57 -16.19 14.20
N THR A 146 2.56 -15.34 14.33
CA THR A 146 2.60 -14.16 15.20
C THR A 146 2.75 -14.57 16.65
N ASN A 147 1.98 -15.55 17.12
CA ASN A 147 2.06 -16.05 18.49
C ASN A 147 3.39 -16.76 18.79
N ARG A 148 3.95 -17.49 17.81
CA ARG A 148 5.22 -18.20 17.98
C ARG A 148 6.42 -17.25 17.96
N VAL A 149 6.44 -16.27 17.05
CA VAL A 149 7.54 -15.32 16.86
C VAL A 149 7.46 -14.19 17.89
N HIS A 150 6.26 -13.85 18.32
CA HIS A 150 5.95 -12.69 19.20
C HIS A 150 6.67 -11.42 18.69
N PRO A 151 6.41 -10.98 17.44
CA PRO A 151 7.13 -9.86 16.84
C PRO A 151 6.73 -8.54 17.49
N ARG A 152 7.58 -7.53 17.42
CA ARG A 152 7.21 -6.16 17.80
C ARG A 152 6.16 -5.58 16.84
N MET A 153 6.23 -5.99 15.57
CA MET A 153 5.29 -5.56 14.53
C MET A 153 4.90 -6.71 13.61
N LEU A 154 3.61 -6.84 13.34
CA LEU A 154 3.06 -7.65 12.24
C LEU A 154 2.69 -6.71 11.09
N LEU A 155 3.21 -6.94 9.90
CA LEU A 155 2.83 -6.22 8.69
C LEU A 155 1.89 -7.09 7.85
N LEU A 156 0.74 -6.54 7.50
CA LEU A 156 -0.24 -7.11 6.58
C LEU A 156 -0.30 -6.21 5.34
N ALA A 157 0.00 -6.74 4.16
CA ALA A 157 -0.15 -6.01 2.89
C ALA A 157 -1.47 -6.42 2.23
N SER A 158 -2.45 -5.53 2.20
CA SER A 158 -3.81 -5.85 1.74
C SER A 158 -4.43 -4.69 0.95
N PRO A 159 -4.45 -4.75 -0.39
CA PRO A 159 -3.94 -5.82 -1.27
C PRO A 159 -2.41 -5.92 -1.31
N ASN A 160 -1.92 -7.17 -1.40
CA ASN A 160 -0.48 -7.43 -1.44
C ASN A 160 0.12 -7.17 -2.83
N ASN A 161 1.34 -6.68 -2.86
CA ASN A 161 2.16 -6.50 -4.06
C ASN A 161 3.38 -7.43 -3.99
N PRO A 162 3.55 -8.40 -4.92
CA PRO A 162 3.01 -8.42 -6.29
C PRO A 162 1.81 -9.34 -6.53
N THR A 163 1.26 -10.00 -5.56
CA THR A 163 0.32 -11.11 -5.73
C THR A 163 -1.13 -10.67 -5.93
N GLY A 164 -1.50 -9.47 -5.48
CA GLY A 164 -2.80 -8.84 -5.74
C GLY A 164 -3.96 -9.36 -4.87
N ASN A 165 -3.70 -10.27 -3.94
CA ASN A 165 -4.68 -10.76 -2.96
C ASN A 165 -4.86 -9.80 -1.79
N SER A 166 -5.97 -9.92 -1.08
CA SER A 166 -6.32 -9.09 0.08
C SER A 166 -6.92 -9.91 1.21
N LEU A 167 -6.93 -9.33 2.40
CA LEU A 167 -7.72 -9.77 3.56
C LEU A 167 -9.04 -9.00 3.58
N THR A 168 -10.08 -9.63 4.10
CA THR A 168 -11.34 -8.95 4.44
C THR A 168 -11.23 -8.27 5.81
N PRO A 169 -12.11 -7.29 6.12
CA PRO A 169 -12.16 -6.69 7.45
C PRO A 169 -12.40 -7.71 8.59
N GLU A 170 -13.20 -8.76 8.32
CA GLU A 170 -13.47 -9.84 9.27
C GLU A 170 -12.22 -10.69 9.52
N GLU A 171 -11.43 -10.98 8.48
CA GLU A 171 -10.16 -11.70 8.62
C GLU A 171 -9.15 -10.88 9.39
N VAL A 172 -9.08 -9.57 9.16
CA VAL A 172 -8.27 -8.64 9.96
C VAL A 172 -8.71 -8.65 11.43
N GLY A 173 -10.01 -8.53 11.70
CA GLY A 173 -10.56 -8.63 13.06
C GLY A 173 -10.17 -9.93 13.75
N ARG A 174 -10.30 -11.06 13.05
CA ARG A 174 -9.90 -12.37 13.57
C ARG A 174 -8.42 -12.45 13.91
N ILE A 175 -7.54 -11.87 13.09
CA ILE A 175 -6.11 -11.79 13.40
C ILE A 175 -5.91 -10.96 14.67
N MET A 176 -6.47 -9.76 14.74
CA MET A 176 -6.32 -8.83 15.86
C MET A 176 -6.79 -9.43 17.20
N GLU A 177 -7.85 -10.23 17.19
CA GLU A 177 -8.41 -10.87 18.39
C GLU A 177 -7.56 -12.04 18.92
N ASN A 178 -6.69 -12.62 18.09
CA ASN A 178 -5.99 -13.87 18.40
C ASN A 178 -4.45 -13.73 18.43
N ILE A 179 -3.92 -12.50 18.40
CA ILE A 179 -2.49 -12.21 18.51
C ILE A 179 -2.18 -11.43 19.81
N PRO A 180 -0.91 -11.36 20.25
CA PRO A 180 -0.53 -10.57 21.42
C PRO A 180 -0.88 -9.10 21.26
N SER A 181 -1.48 -8.50 22.27
CA SER A 181 -1.93 -7.10 22.25
C SER A 181 -0.78 -6.08 22.26
N ASP A 182 0.45 -6.49 22.56
CA ASP A 182 1.67 -5.70 22.50
C ASP A 182 2.38 -5.79 21.12
N THR A 183 1.91 -6.62 20.21
CA THR A 183 2.31 -6.64 18.81
C THR A 183 1.59 -5.51 18.07
N MET A 184 2.30 -4.53 17.56
CA MET A 184 1.75 -3.49 16.67
C MET A 184 1.40 -4.09 15.32
N VAL A 185 0.20 -3.88 14.82
CA VAL A 185 -0.21 -4.32 13.48
C VAL A 185 -0.20 -3.13 12.52
N LEU A 186 0.56 -3.25 11.44
CA LEU A 186 0.62 -2.28 10.35
C LEU A 186 0.01 -2.88 9.09
N ILE A 187 -1.14 -2.35 8.65
CA ILE A 187 -1.79 -2.75 7.41
C ILE A 187 -1.40 -1.76 6.31
N ASP A 188 -0.72 -2.24 5.27
CA ASP A 188 -0.49 -1.46 4.06
C ASP A 188 -1.66 -1.63 3.09
N GLU A 189 -2.51 -0.63 3.05
CA GLU A 189 -3.70 -0.54 2.19
C GLU A 189 -3.49 0.38 0.98
N ALA A 190 -2.27 0.47 0.45
CA ALA A 190 -1.97 1.32 -0.70
C ALA A 190 -2.87 1.06 -1.92
N TYR A 191 -3.46 -0.13 -2.04
CA TYR A 191 -4.31 -0.54 -3.15
C TYR A 191 -5.78 -0.80 -2.75
N ALA A 192 -6.18 -0.60 -1.49
CA ALA A 192 -7.50 -1.00 -0.98
C ALA A 192 -8.67 -0.30 -1.71
N SER A 193 -8.51 0.97 -2.11
CA SER A 193 -9.56 1.71 -2.81
C SER A 193 -9.92 1.14 -4.20
N PHE A 194 -9.09 0.23 -4.77
CA PHE A 194 -9.45 -0.50 -5.99
C PHE A 194 -10.44 -1.65 -5.73
N ILE A 195 -10.57 -2.12 -4.49
CA ILE A 195 -11.58 -3.12 -4.10
C ILE A 195 -12.93 -2.42 -3.96
N SER A 196 -12.96 -1.39 -3.14
CA SER A 196 -14.16 -0.62 -2.82
C SER A 196 -13.77 0.78 -2.36
N THR A 197 -14.62 1.74 -2.62
CA THR A 197 -14.57 3.07 -2.00
C THR A 197 -15.35 3.12 -0.67
N ASP A 198 -15.99 2.02 -0.27
CA ASP A 198 -16.55 1.86 1.05
C ASP A 198 -15.44 1.80 2.09
N THR A 199 -15.52 2.67 3.07
CA THR A 199 -14.50 2.88 4.11
C THR A 199 -15.04 2.63 5.51
N ASP A 200 -16.29 2.20 5.64
CA ASP A 200 -17.01 2.08 6.91
C ASP A 200 -16.37 1.09 7.90
N TYR A 201 -15.52 0.18 7.42
CA TYR A 201 -14.79 -0.76 8.25
C TYR A 201 -13.62 -0.14 9.03
N ILE A 202 -13.09 1.01 8.59
CA ILE A 202 -11.87 1.61 9.17
C ILE A 202 -12.12 2.15 10.59
N ALA A 203 -13.17 2.96 10.75
CA ALA A 203 -13.50 3.53 12.06
C ALA A 203 -13.75 2.46 13.13
N PRO A 204 -14.53 1.40 12.92
CA PRO A 204 -14.66 0.29 13.86
C PRO A 204 -13.32 -0.35 14.22
N LEU A 205 -12.47 -0.66 13.25
CA LEU A 205 -11.18 -1.31 13.49
C LEU A 205 -10.25 -0.44 14.36
N VAL A 206 -10.00 0.82 13.98
CA VAL A 206 -9.08 1.70 14.75
C VAL A 206 -9.65 2.15 16.10
N ASN A 207 -10.96 2.11 16.29
CA ASN A 207 -11.59 2.38 17.58
C ASN A 207 -11.56 1.17 18.52
N THR A 208 -11.53 -0.05 17.96
CA THR A 208 -11.50 -1.30 18.72
C THR A 208 -10.07 -1.69 19.11
N TYR A 209 -9.12 -1.58 18.18
CA TYR A 209 -7.77 -2.08 18.36
C TYR A 209 -6.76 -0.93 18.49
N SER A 210 -6.25 -0.74 19.72
CA SER A 210 -5.26 0.29 20.01
C SER A 210 -3.92 0.05 19.29
N ASN A 211 -3.55 -1.20 19.08
CA ASN A 211 -2.31 -1.64 18.45
C ASN A 211 -2.41 -1.76 16.91
N LEU A 212 -3.25 -0.95 16.25
CA LEU A 212 -3.48 -1.00 14.80
C LEU A 212 -3.08 0.31 14.13
N ILE A 213 -2.35 0.20 13.02
CA ILE A 213 -2.10 1.28 12.05
C ILE A 213 -2.58 0.81 10.68
N ILE A 214 -3.39 1.64 10.01
CA ILE A 214 -3.79 1.44 8.62
C ILE A 214 -3.13 2.53 7.77
N SER A 215 -2.29 2.13 6.80
CA SER A 215 -1.58 3.03 5.88
C SER A 215 -2.27 3.12 4.54
N ARG A 216 -2.52 4.33 4.06
CA ARG A 216 -3.10 4.63 2.73
C ARG A 216 -2.32 5.70 1.99
N THR A 217 -2.59 5.88 0.71
CA THR A 217 -1.88 6.85 -0.14
C THR A 217 -2.72 7.36 -1.30
N LEU A 218 -2.47 8.59 -1.71
CA LEU A 218 -3.01 9.14 -2.96
C LEU A 218 -2.21 8.71 -4.20
N SER A 219 -1.14 7.93 -4.02
CA SER A 219 -0.22 7.56 -5.12
C SER A 219 -0.79 6.53 -6.09
N LYS A 220 -1.77 5.71 -5.70
CA LYS A 220 -2.25 4.57 -6.49
C LYS A 220 -3.64 4.80 -7.06
N PHE A 221 -4.68 4.67 -6.27
CA PHE A 221 -6.07 4.84 -6.72
C PHE A 221 -6.32 6.25 -7.26
N TYR A 222 -5.87 7.26 -6.53
CA TYR A 222 -6.03 8.67 -6.92
C TYR A 222 -5.01 9.15 -7.96
N GLY A 223 -4.08 8.31 -8.42
CA GLY A 223 -3.18 8.60 -9.52
C GLY A 223 -2.18 9.74 -9.28
N LEU A 224 -1.84 10.06 -8.03
CA LEU A 224 -1.02 11.22 -7.66
C LEU A 224 0.31 10.85 -6.99
N PRO A 225 1.14 9.92 -7.56
CA PRO A 225 2.40 9.54 -6.93
C PRO A 225 3.38 10.71 -6.82
N GLY A 226 3.35 11.65 -7.75
CA GLY A 226 4.21 12.85 -7.75
C GLY A 226 3.84 13.87 -6.67
N LEU A 227 2.62 13.84 -6.14
CA LEU A 227 2.17 14.75 -5.09
C LEU A 227 2.80 14.45 -3.72
N ARG A 228 3.24 13.23 -3.51
CA ARG A 228 3.80 12.74 -2.24
C ARG A 228 2.85 12.93 -1.05
N CYS A 229 1.58 12.59 -1.21
CA CYS A 229 0.58 12.58 -0.14
C CYS A 229 0.24 11.14 0.26
N GLY A 230 0.49 10.82 1.52
CA GLY A 230 0.07 9.61 2.20
C GLY A 230 -0.72 9.96 3.46
N PHE A 231 -1.53 9.04 3.89
CA PHE A 231 -2.29 9.18 5.12
C PHE A 231 -2.53 7.81 5.75
N GLY A 232 -2.98 7.81 6.96
CA GLY A 232 -3.35 6.59 7.65
C GLY A 232 -4.15 6.88 8.91
N PHE A 233 -4.47 5.82 9.61
CA PHE A 233 -5.27 5.86 10.82
C PHE A 233 -4.59 5.01 11.88
N ILE A 234 -4.66 5.45 13.14
CA ILE A 234 -4.06 4.75 14.26
C ILE A 234 -5.06 4.54 15.39
N GLY A 235 -4.93 3.41 16.08
CA GLY A 235 -5.66 3.13 17.31
C GLY A 235 -5.34 4.16 18.42
N LYS A 236 -6.18 4.24 19.43
CA LYS A 236 -6.03 5.20 20.55
C LYS A 236 -4.81 4.90 21.41
N GLY A 237 -4.26 5.94 22.07
CA GLY A 237 -3.17 5.79 23.01
C GLY A 237 -1.78 5.84 22.39
N HIS A 238 -1.65 6.39 21.18
CA HIS A 238 -0.38 6.53 20.47
C HIS A 238 -0.05 7.98 20.11
N GLU A 239 -0.34 8.90 21.00
CA GLU A 239 -0.11 10.36 20.81
C GLU A 239 1.37 10.68 20.53
N GLN A 240 2.30 9.90 21.10
CA GLN A 240 3.74 10.08 20.86
C GLN A 240 4.11 9.69 19.43
N PHE A 241 3.55 8.60 18.89
CA PHE A 241 3.76 8.22 17.50
C PHE A 241 3.10 9.20 16.54
N GLU A 242 1.88 9.62 16.88
CA GLU A 242 1.16 10.64 16.12
C GLU A 242 2.00 11.93 16.05
N SER A 243 2.52 12.41 17.18
CA SER A 243 3.41 13.57 17.24
C SER A 243 4.72 13.37 16.46
N TYR A 244 5.29 12.16 16.46
CA TYR A 244 6.49 11.82 15.70
C TYR A 244 6.24 11.90 14.18
N VAL A 245 5.09 11.45 13.72
CA VAL A 245 4.70 11.46 12.29
C VAL A 245 4.24 12.82 11.83
N ASN A 246 3.64 13.61 12.72
CA ASN A 246 2.95 14.84 12.40
C ASN A 246 3.86 15.87 11.71
N LYS A 247 3.35 16.52 10.69
CA LYS A 247 4.03 17.62 9.97
C LYS A 247 3.59 18.94 10.60
N TYR A 248 4.35 19.42 11.58
CA TYR A 248 4.05 20.59 12.43
C TYR A 248 3.49 21.81 11.68
N LEU A 249 4.01 22.09 10.47
CA LEU A 249 3.54 23.17 9.61
C LEU A 249 2.59 22.69 8.49
N GLY A 250 2.10 21.45 8.57
CA GLY A 250 1.23 20.83 7.60
C GLY A 250 1.90 20.50 6.27
N TYR A 251 1.08 20.28 5.25
CA TYR A 251 1.53 20.13 3.88
C TYR A 251 1.71 21.49 3.20
N ASN A 252 2.40 21.51 2.05
CA ASN A 252 2.37 22.67 1.19
C ASN A 252 0.94 22.86 0.62
N ARG A 253 0.54 24.12 0.46
CA ARG A 253 -0.82 24.48 0.08
C ARG A 253 -1.24 23.97 -1.31
N PHE A 254 -0.27 23.79 -2.22
CA PHE A 254 -0.54 23.18 -3.53
C PHE A 254 -0.95 21.71 -3.38
N SER A 255 -0.19 20.93 -2.61
CA SER A 255 -0.55 19.52 -2.34
C SER A 255 -1.90 19.40 -1.62
N GLU A 256 -2.22 20.32 -0.70
CA GLU A 256 -3.53 20.36 -0.04
C GLU A 256 -4.65 20.57 -1.05
N ALA A 257 -4.54 21.55 -1.93
CA ALA A 257 -5.57 21.86 -2.93
C ALA A 257 -5.80 20.70 -3.91
N VAL A 258 -4.73 20.10 -4.40
CA VAL A 258 -4.80 18.98 -5.36
C VAL A 258 -5.32 17.70 -4.68
N ALA A 259 -4.89 17.42 -3.45
CA ALA A 259 -5.36 16.26 -2.70
C ALA A 259 -6.86 16.33 -2.40
N LEU A 260 -7.38 17.49 -1.97
CA LEU A 260 -8.81 17.69 -1.75
C LEU A 260 -9.61 17.48 -3.03
N ALA A 261 -9.15 18.03 -4.16
CA ALA A 261 -9.81 17.85 -5.44
C ALA A 261 -9.85 16.37 -5.86
N ALA A 262 -8.81 15.60 -5.56
CA ALA A 262 -8.78 14.16 -5.83
C ALA A 262 -9.76 13.40 -4.93
N LEU A 263 -9.78 13.69 -3.63
CA LEU A 263 -10.70 13.08 -2.66
C LEU A 263 -12.18 13.37 -2.99
N ASP A 264 -12.46 14.46 -3.70
CA ASP A 264 -13.81 14.82 -4.15
C ASP A 264 -14.15 14.30 -5.57
N SER A 265 -13.33 13.39 -6.14
CA SER A 265 -13.45 12.92 -7.53
C SER A 265 -13.85 11.44 -7.65
N ASP A 266 -14.61 10.90 -6.71
CA ASP A 266 -14.93 9.46 -6.61
C ASP A 266 -15.49 8.87 -7.91
N GLU A 267 -16.38 9.57 -8.62
CA GLU A 267 -16.98 9.08 -9.86
C GLU A 267 -15.92 8.82 -10.94
N HIS A 268 -14.95 9.75 -11.09
CA HIS A 268 -13.85 9.58 -12.04
C HIS A 268 -13.03 8.33 -11.72
N TYR A 269 -12.63 8.14 -10.46
CA TYR A 269 -11.77 7.04 -10.07
C TYR A 269 -12.51 5.69 -10.10
N ARG A 270 -13.82 5.65 -9.87
CA ARG A 270 -14.63 4.45 -10.09
C ARG A 270 -14.65 4.02 -11.55
N HIS A 271 -14.85 4.95 -12.49
CA HIS A 271 -14.76 4.65 -13.93
C HIS A 271 -13.38 4.09 -14.32
N VAL A 272 -12.29 4.64 -13.76
CA VAL A 272 -10.95 4.09 -13.98
C VAL A 272 -10.81 2.68 -13.41
N ALA A 273 -11.37 2.40 -12.23
CA ALA A 273 -11.36 1.07 -11.64
C ALA A 273 -12.14 0.06 -12.50
N ASP A 274 -13.26 0.46 -13.11
CA ASP A 274 -14.03 -0.36 -14.07
C ASP A 274 -13.21 -0.68 -15.33
N ASP A 275 -12.46 0.30 -15.86
CA ASP A 275 -11.56 0.10 -16.99
C ASP A 275 -10.41 -0.87 -16.65
N MET A 276 -9.90 -0.80 -15.42
CA MET A 276 -8.89 -1.75 -14.93
C MET A 276 -9.48 -3.16 -14.77
N GLU A 277 -10.72 -3.30 -14.31
CA GLU A 277 -11.39 -4.60 -14.24
C GLU A 277 -11.58 -5.19 -15.65
N TRP A 278 -12.00 -4.40 -16.62
CA TRP A 278 -12.03 -4.83 -18.02
C TRP A 278 -10.66 -5.34 -18.48
N GLY A 279 -9.57 -4.67 -18.10
CA GLY A 279 -8.21 -5.09 -18.42
C GLY A 279 -7.84 -6.45 -17.80
N ARG A 280 -8.19 -6.68 -16.52
CA ARG A 280 -7.99 -8.00 -15.87
C ARG A 280 -8.71 -9.11 -16.61
N GLN A 281 -9.96 -8.87 -16.99
CA GLN A 281 -10.77 -9.85 -17.74
C GLN A 281 -10.17 -10.10 -19.14
N LEU A 282 -9.62 -9.09 -19.79
CA LEU A 282 -8.95 -9.26 -21.08
C LEU A 282 -7.73 -10.17 -20.94
N TYR A 283 -6.82 -9.90 -20.00
CA TYR A 283 -5.66 -10.77 -19.75
C TYR A 283 -6.08 -12.21 -19.46
N LYS A 284 -7.10 -12.40 -18.63
CA LYS A 284 -7.61 -13.74 -18.29
C LYS A 284 -8.15 -14.48 -19.53
N ARG A 285 -8.92 -13.82 -20.39
CA ARG A 285 -9.47 -14.41 -21.62
C ARG A 285 -8.39 -14.75 -22.63
N CYS A 286 -7.43 -13.84 -22.83
CA CYS A 286 -6.44 -13.97 -23.90
C CYS A 286 -5.27 -14.88 -23.50
N LEU A 287 -4.80 -14.77 -22.28
CA LEU A 287 -3.57 -15.45 -21.86
C LEU A 287 -3.85 -16.70 -21.02
N GLY A 288 -4.97 -16.74 -20.30
CA GLY A 288 -5.31 -17.90 -19.46
C GLY A 288 -5.41 -19.26 -20.20
N PRO A 289 -5.91 -19.31 -21.46
CA PRO A 289 -5.93 -20.54 -22.24
C PRO A 289 -4.59 -20.99 -22.81
N LEU A 290 -3.56 -20.14 -22.79
CA LEU A 290 -2.26 -20.46 -23.37
C LEU A 290 -1.51 -21.52 -22.54
N PRO A 291 -0.87 -22.51 -23.18
CA PRO A 291 -0.10 -23.51 -22.46
C PRO A 291 1.01 -22.89 -21.60
N GLY A 292 1.07 -23.27 -20.33
CA GLY A 292 2.07 -22.78 -19.39
C GLY A 292 1.84 -21.37 -18.84
N PHE A 293 0.77 -20.68 -19.29
CA PHE A 293 0.36 -19.40 -18.72
C PHE A 293 -0.63 -19.61 -17.59
N LYS A 294 -0.51 -18.73 -16.56
CA LYS A 294 -1.47 -18.64 -15.47
C LYS A 294 -1.67 -17.17 -15.11
N VAL A 295 -2.89 -16.70 -15.22
CA VAL A 295 -3.27 -15.32 -14.88
C VAL A 295 -3.87 -15.33 -13.49
N TYR A 296 -3.17 -14.72 -12.53
CA TYR A 296 -3.63 -14.69 -11.15
C TYR A 296 -4.70 -13.62 -10.94
N LYS A 297 -5.65 -13.89 -10.05
CA LYS A 297 -6.62 -12.89 -9.58
C LYS A 297 -5.90 -11.76 -8.85
N SER A 298 -6.33 -10.55 -9.10
CA SER A 298 -5.82 -9.36 -8.42
C SER A 298 -6.95 -8.37 -8.18
N VAL A 299 -6.93 -7.73 -7.02
CA VAL A 299 -7.83 -6.62 -6.68
C VAL A 299 -7.11 -5.26 -6.65
N ALA A 300 -5.83 -5.23 -7.10
CA ALA A 300 -5.02 -4.02 -7.20
C ALA A 300 -5.02 -3.45 -8.63
N ASN A 301 -4.25 -2.38 -8.87
CA ASN A 301 -4.06 -1.80 -10.21
C ASN A 301 -2.99 -2.50 -11.06
N PHE A 302 -2.74 -3.76 -10.78
CA PHE A 302 -1.81 -4.61 -11.53
C PHE A 302 -2.33 -6.04 -11.55
N ILE A 303 -1.71 -6.85 -12.39
CA ILE A 303 -1.97 -8.28 -12.49
C ILE A 303 -0.64 -9.03 -12.49
N LEU A 304 -0.59 -10.19 -11.82
CA LEU A 304 0.52 -11.12 -11.88
C LEU A 304 0.19 -12.23 -12.86
N ILE A 305 1.13 -12.56 -13.75
CA ILE A 305 0.95 -13.58 -14.78
C ILE A 305 2.19 -14.46 -14.77
N LYS A 306 1.99 -15.77 -14.56
CA LYS A 306 3.01 -16.78 -14.79
C LYS A 306 3.09 -17.11 -16.28
N TYR A 307 4.30 -17.32 -16.80
CA TYR A 307 4.56 -17.65 -18.19
C TYR A 307 5.62 -18.76 -18.29
N PRO A 308 5.71 -19.51 -19.41
CA PRO A 308 6.76 -20.49 -19.64
C PRO A 308 8.15 -19.83 -19.64
N GLU A 309 9.08 -20.33 -18.84
CA GLU A 309 10.39 -19.68 -18.61
C GLU A 309 11.17 -19.50 -19.90
N GLU A 310 11.10 -20.44 -20.83
CA GLU A 310 11.73 -20.40 -22.15
C GLU A 310 11.26 -19.24 -23.03
N LYS A 311 10.09 -18.65 -22.74
CA LYS A 311 9.54 -17.48 -23.47
C LYS A 311 10.05 -16.14 -22.90
N LYS A 312 10.80 -16.14 -21.81
CA LYS A 312 11.20 -14.89 -21.08
C LYS A 312 11.89 -13.87 -21.99
N GLU A 313 12.95 -14.31 -22.68
CA GLU A 313 13.75 -13.41 -23.53
C GLU A 313 12.92 -12.86 -24.71
N ALA A 314 12.14 -13.73 -25.37
CA ALA A 314 11.27 -13.32 -26.47
C ALA A 314 10.23 -12.30 -26.04
N LEU A 315 9.58 -12.52 -24.88
CA LEU A 315 8.62 -11.58 -24.31
C LEU A 315 9.28 -10.24 -23.97
N GLN A 316 10.46 -10.24 -23.35
CA GLN A 316 11.19 -9.02 -23.02
C GLN A 316 11.55 -8.22 -24.26
N GLN A 317 12.07 -8.88 -25.30
CA GLN A 317 12.47 -8.23 -26.55
C GLN A 317 11.27 -7.67 -27.31
N ALA A 318 10.19 -8.44 -27.44
CA ALA A 318 9.00 -8.00 -28.16
C ALA A 318 8.30 -6.81 -27.48
N LEU A 319 8.15 -6.85 -26.15
CA LEU A 319 7.56 -5.74 -25.40
C LEU A 319 8.43 -4.48 -25.47
N ALA A 320 9.76 -4.64 -25.39
CA ALA A 320 10.69 -3.52 -25.50
C ALA A 320 10.68 -2.89 -26.90
N ALA A 321 10.60 -3.72 -27.96
CA ALA A 321 10.51 -3.25 -29.36
C ALA A 321 9.28 -2.37 -29.59
N GLU A 322 8.15 -2.71 -28.96
CA GLU A 322 6.90 -1.93 -29.01
C GLU A 322 6.83 -0.83 -27.92
N SER A 323 7.97 -0.55 -27.26
CA SER A 323 8.09 0.48 -26.23
C SER A 323 7.20 0.26 -25.01
N TYR A 324 6.98 -0.99 -24.59
CA TYR A 324 6.34 -1.35 -23.33
C TYR A 324 7.36 -1.79 -22.29
N LYS A 325 7.26 -1.24 -21.09
CA LYS A 325 8.04 -1.64 -19.93
C LYS A 325 7.14 -2.24 -18.85
N ILE A 326 7.31 -3.54 -18.60
CA ILE A 326 6.61 -4.29 -17.55
C ILE A 326 7.60 -4.86 -16.53
N LYS A 327 7.14 -5.35 -15.40
CA LYS A 327 8.00 -5.87 -14.34
C LYS A 327 8.12 -7.39 -14.40
N PHE A 328 9.21 -7.91 -14.95
CA PHE A 328 9.59 -9.32 -14.77
C PHE A 328 10.08 -9.51 -13.34
N MET A 329 9.49 -10.49 -12.66
CA MET A 329 9.79 -10.72 -11.25
C MET A 329 11.16 -11.41 -11.10
N THR A 330 11.80 -11.14 -9.96
CA THR A 330 13.11 -11.69 -9.58
C THR A 330 13.08 -12.35 -8.21
N ASP A 331 11.95 -12.30 -7.55
CA ASP A 331 11.74 -12.88 -6.24
C ASP A 331 11.73 -14.40 -6.35
N LYS A 332 12.40 -15.07 -5.42
CA LYS A 332 12.48 -16.53 -5.39
C LYS A 332 11.06 -17.14 -5.35
N GLY A 333 10.75 -18.00 -6.33
CA GLY A 333 9.44 -18.61 -6.50
C GLY A 333 8.52 -17.85 -7.47
N LEU A 334 8.89 -16.63 -7.90
CA LEU A 334 8.16 -15.83 -8.88
C LEU A 334 8.98 -15.51 -10.14
N GLU A 335 10.13 -16.18 -10.37
CA GLU A 335 11.08 -15.88 -11.46
C GLU A 335 10.45 -16.03 -12.85
N SER A 336 9.47 -16.93 -12.98
CA SER A 336 8.67 -17.12 -14.19
C SER A 336 7.36 -16.34 -14.18
N CYS A 337 7.30 -15.25 -13.41
CA CYS A 337 6.14 -14.35 -13.36
C CYS A 337 6.49 -12.97 -13.88
N VAL A 338 5.48 -12.30 -14.41
CA VAL A 338 5.52 -10.89 -14.77
C VAL A 338 4.38 -10.17 -14.08
N ARG A 339 4.67 -9.00 -13.49
CA ARG A 339 3.65 -8.11 -12.97
C ARG A 339 3.43 -6.97 -13.97
N ILE A 340 2.20 -6.79 -14.38
CA ILE A 340 1.81 -5.78 -15.37
C ILE A 340 0.86 -4.79 -14.69
N THR A 341 1.22 -3.51 -14.67
CA THR A 341 0.32 -2.44 -14.26
C THR A 341 -0.85 -2.35 -15.25
N LEU A 342 -2.06 -2.24 -14.76
CA LEU A 342 -3.25 -2.08 -15.59
C LEU A 342 -3.27 -0.66 -16.18
N GLY A 343 -3.20 -0.59 -17.48
CA GLY A 343 -3.23 0.65 -18.25
C GLY A 343 -4.58 0.88 -18.92
N ARG A 344 -4.62 1.85 -19.83
CA ARG A 344 -5.78 2.11 -20.68
C ARG A 344 -6.08 0.89 -21.55
N LYS A 345 -7.30 0.80 -22.05
CA LYS A 345 -7.77 -0.33 -22.89
C LYS A 345 -6.85 -0.64 -24.06
N GLU A 346 -6.38 0.40 -24.73
CA GLU A 346 -5.46 0.28 -25.88
C GLU A 346 -4.11 -0.31 -25.47
N GLN A 347 -3.58 0.11 -24.31
CA GLN A 347 -2.32 -0.42 -23.77
C GLN A 347 -2.46 -1.87 -23.38
N THR A 348 -3.55 -2.22 -22.71
CA THR A 348 -3.83 -3.60 -22.27
C THR A 348 -4.01 -4.52 -23.48
N GLN A 349 -4.77 -4.09 -24.50
CA GLN A 349 -4.96 -4.86 -25.73
C GLN A 349 -3.63 -5.07 -26.46
N ALA A 350 -2.83 -4.02 -26.62
CA ALA A 350 -1.53 -4.12 -27.30
C ALA A 350 -0.58 -5.10 -26.60
N VAL A 351 -0.50 -5.06 -25.27
CA VAL A 351 0.30 -6.03 -24.49
C VAL A 351 -0.21 -7.46 -24.70
N CYS A 352 -1.52 -7.68 -24.69
CA CYS A 352 -2.09 -8.99 -24.99
C CYS A 352 -1.70 -9.48 -26.39
N ASP A 353 -1.82 -8.63 -27.40
CA ASP A 353 -1.52 -8.96 -28.81
C ASP A 353 -0.04 -9.31 -29.00
N ILE A 354 0.87 -8.56 -28.35
CA ILE A 354 2.31 -8.86 -28.36
C ILE A 354 2.59 -10.23 -27.74
N ILE A 355 2.00 -10.55 -26.58
CA ILE A 355 2.22 -11.83 -25.91
C ILE A 355 1.63 -12.98 -26.76
N LEU A 356 0.42 -12.82 -27.29
CA LEU A 356 -0.23 -13.79 -28.16
C LEU A 356 0.63 -14.13 -29.39
N LYS A 357 1.18 -13.12 -30.06
CA LYS A 357 2.05 -13.30 -31.22
C LYS A 357 3.25 -14.19 -30.88
N ILE A 358 3.95 -13.92 -29.78
CA ILE A 358 5.10 -14.72 -29.31
C ILE A 358 4.70 -16.17 -28.95
N CYS A 359 3.46 -16.40 -28.60
CA CYS A 359 2.99 -17.74 -28.20
C CYS A 359 2.44 -18.57 -29.35
N THR A 360 2.11 -17.92 -30.49
CA THR A 360 1.58 -18.60 -31.70
C THR A 360 2.63 -18.80 -32.78
N GLU A 361 3.78 -18.15 -32.69
CA GLU A 361 5.00 -18.40 -33.48
C GLU A 361 5.89 -19.44 -32.78
#